data_2cf57934e645681bc5244501676c09af
#
_entry.id   2cf57934e645681bc5244501676c09af
#
_cell.length_a   1.000
_cell.length_b   1.000
_cell.length_c   1.000
_cell.angle_alpha   90.00
_cell.angle_beta   90.00
_cell.angle_gamma   90.00
#
_symmetry.space_group_name_H-M   'P 1'
#
loop_
_entity.id
_entity.type
_entity.pdbx_description
1 polymer ?
#
loop_
_entity_poly.entity_id
_entity_poly.type
_entity_poly.pdbx_seq_one_letter_code
_entity_poly.pdbx_strand_id
1 'polypeptide(L)'
;MSVTTTGNLGPMILQSLAPAMLYVPTPTMNYITVCDKVSMPANGGTTCRFMRPRALTPPTIQLGNSGIDPPAQIPQRDIIDAQMAFFGTGCIINEQVILQDQEGVLAWVSERLAVAMRQAEDLILRDYIVSAASEINAGGGSNGFNPTNLGVTDFSLVATTLDTNNAYKFMSGIEGMDRFGTGPVRSAYFMLSSTELQSDFDALTGSGFLSQWNYPTNASALPSEYGSVYNIRILTSSEAPVARGVVTNSSGSVTDLYYNTVLGKQAITHINQDGYSMNLIYRDPYYSGMLAQNATLAVKFAQAQAITQDTAIRNLLSTRLNSLGV
;
A
#
# COMPACT_ATOMS: atom_id res chain seq x y z
N MET A 1 -49.38 -45.90 -14.08
CA MET A 1 -49.03 -44.68 -14.83
C MET A 1 -47.65 -44.23 -14.35
N SER A 2 -46.64 -44.25 -15.22
CA SER A 2 -45.34 -43.69 -14.89
C SER A 2 -45.39 -42.21 -15.14
N VAL A 3 -45.09 -41.41 -14.12
CA VAL A 3 -45.04 -39.94 -14.23
C VAL A 3 -43.70 -39.59 -14.84
N THR A 4 -43.69 -38.76 -15.90
CA THR A 4 -42.44 -38.25 -16.49
C THR A 4 -41.87 -37.19 -15.56
N THR A 5 -40.70 -37.48 -14.99
CA THR A 5 -39.98 -36.53 -14.11
C THR A 5 -38.94 -35.77 -14.91
N THR A 6 -38.51 -34.60 -14.39
CA THR A 6 -37.46 -33.76 -14.98
C THR A 6 -36.16 -34.53 -15.24
N GLY A 7 -35.88 -35.62 -14.49
CA GLY A 7 -34.72 -36.47 -14.71
C GLY A 7 -34.82 -37.38 -15.95
N ASN A 8 -36.02 -37.54 -16.49
CA ASN A 8 -36.27 -38.37 -17.70
C ASN A 8 -36.26 -37.54 -18.99
N LEU A 9 -36.23 -36.21 -18.90
CA LEU A 9 -36.28 -35.28 -20.05
C LEU A 9 -34.91 -34.81 -20.55
N GLY A 10 -33.83 -35.43 -20.09
CA GLY A 10 -32.49 -35.22 -20.64
C GLY A 10 -32.10 -33.72 -20.81
N PRO A 11 -31.21 -33.42 -21.75
CA PRO A 11 -30.58 -32.09 -21.86
C PRO A 11 -31.45 -30.95 -22.39
N MET A 12 -32.78 -31.11 -22.48
CA MET A 12 -33.69 -30.06 -22.93
C MET A 12 -34.12 -29.09 -21.83
N ILE A 13 -33.75 -29.31 -20.58
CA ILE A 13 -34.06 -28.35 -19.51
C ILE A 13 -32.95 -27.31 -19.49
N LEU A 14 -33.24 -26.14 -20.03
CA LEU A 14 -32.41 -24.95 -19.92
C LEU A 14 -32.29 -24.55 -18.45
N GLN A 15 -31.09 -24.50 -17.95
CA GLN A 15 -30.81 -23.90 -16.66
C GLN A 15 -31.02 -22.39 -16.78
N SER A 16 -31.87 -21.80 -15.94
CA SER A 16 -32.01 -20.36 -15.89
C SER A 16 -30.78 -19.79 -15.17
N LEU A 17 -30.01 -18.97 -15.86
CA LEU A 17 -28.94 -18.18 -15.26
C LEU A 17 -29.56 -17.06 -14.40
N ALA A 18 -29.03 -16.88 -13.20
CA ALA A 18 -29.40 -15.75 -12.38
C ALA A 18 -28.97 -14.46 -13.10
N PRO A 19 -29.85 -13.45 -13.24
CA PRO A 19 -29.56 -12.25 -14.03
C PRO A 19 -28.51 -11.32 -13.38
N ALA A 20 -28.05 -11.64 -12.16
CA ALA A 20 -27.05 -10.85 -11.44
C ALA A 20 -25.78 -11.66 -11.23
N MET A 21 -24.65 -11.12 -11.65
CA MET A 21 -23.33 -11.65 -11.29
C MET A 21 -23.11 -11.55 -9.79
N LEU A 22 -22.57 -12.62 -9.21
CA LEU A 22 -22.14 -12.61 -7.81
C LEU A 22 -20.96 -11.65 -7.63
N TYR A 23 -21.02 -10.84 -6.58
CA TYR A 23 -19.93 -9.96 -6.22
C TYR A 23 -18.70 -10.75 -5.82
N VAL A 24 -17.54 -10.42 -6.39
CA VAL A 24 -16.26 -10.96 -6.00
C VAL A 24 -15.55 -9.96 -5.09
N PRO A 25 -15.25 -10.32 -3.84
CA PRO A 25 -14.58 -9.40 -2.94
C PRO A 25 -13.20 -9.00 -3.47
N THR A 26 -12.88 -7.73 -3.37
CA THR A 26 -11.58 -7.17 -3.76
C THR A 26 -10.81 -6.75 -2.52
N PRO A 27 -9.47 -6.95 -2.47
CA PRO A 27 -8.66 -6.52 -1.35
C PRO A 27 -8.62 -4.99 -1.23
N THR A 28 -8.35 -4.50 -0.03
CA THR A 28 -8.21 -3.08 0.24
C THR A 28 -6.80 -2.62 -0.14
N MET A 29 -6.70 -1.75 -1.13
CA MET A 29 -5.43 -1.23 -1.67
C MET A 29 -5.07 0.07 -0.97
N ASN A 30 -4.15 0.04 0.00
CA ASN A 30 -3.84 1.19 0.85
C ASN A 30 -2.45 1.80 0.58
N TYR A 31 -1.52 1.04 -0.01
CA TYR A 31 -0.14 1.50 -0.18
C TYR A 31 -0.04 2.69 -1.14
N ILE A 32 -0.79 2.68 -2.24
CA ILE A 32 -0.82 3.79 -3.21
C ILE A 32 -1.42 5.07 -2.62
N THR A 33 -2.32 4.94 -1.63
CA THR A 33 -3.02 6.10 -1.05
C THR A 33 -2.13 6.95 -0.15
N VAL A 34 -1.12 6.35 0.47
CA VAL A 34 -0.19 7.02 1.41
C VAL A 34 1.09 7.52 0.74
N CYS A 35 1.29 7.22 -0.54
CA CYS A 35 2.46 7.66 -1.30
C CYS A 35 2.20 8.97 -2.04
N ASP A 36 3.24 9.78 -2.20
CA ASP A 36 3.21 10.91 -3.11
C ASP A 36 3.20 10.41 -4.56
N LYS A 37 2.45 11.10 -5.42
CA LYS A 37 2.28 10.72 -6.82
C LYS A 37 2.96 11.73 -7.72
N VAL A 38 3.81 11.24 -8.62
CA VAL A 38 4.49 12.04 -9.65
C VAL A 38 4.23 11.40 -11.00
N SER A 39 3.89 12.22 -11.99
CA SER A 39 3.76 11.76 -13.37
C SER A 39 5.01 12.13 -14.15
N MET A 40 5.56 11.14 -14.87
CA MET A 40 6.66 11.33 -15.79
C MET A 40 6.10 11.56 -17.20
N PRO A 41 6.52 12.61 -17.92
CA PRO A 41 5.99 12.87 -19.25
C PRO A 41 6.32 11.74 -20.24
N ALA A 42 5.46 11.55 -21.22
CA ALA A 42 5.75 10.67 -22.35
C ALA A 42 7.05 11.13 -23.04
N ASN A 43 7.93 10.21 -23.38
CA ASN A 43 9.28 10.48 -23.91
C ASN A 43 10.29 11.09 -22.90
N GLY A 44 9.98 11.08 -21.60
CA GLY A 44 10.89 11.56 -20.54
C GLY A 44 12.08 10.63 -20.23
N GLY A 45 12.29 9.57 -21.00
CA GLY A 45 13.32 8.57 -20.77
C GLY A 45 12.85 7.40 -19.90
N THR A 46 13.78 6.60 -19.40
CA THR A 46 13.51 5.40 -18.59
C THR A 46 13.77 5.61 -17.10
N THR A 47 14.36 6.74 -16.72
CA THR A 47 14.79 7.02 -15.35
C THR A 47 14.27 8.36 -14.91
N CYS A 48 13.57 8.36 -13.76
CA CYS A 48 13.17 9.58 -13.06
C CYS A 48 14.20 9.90 -11.98
N ARG A 49 14.75 11.11 -12.00
CA ARG A 49 15.79 11.54 -11.06
C ARG A 49 15.27 12.59 -10.10
N PHE A 50 15.39 12.31 -8.82
CA PHE A 50 15.12 13.25 -7.73
C PHE A 50 16.42 13.77 -7.16
N MET A 51 16.42 15.06 -6.79
CA MET A 51 17.55 15.71 -6.14
C MET A 51 17.13 16.22 -4.77
N ARG A 52 17.76 15.70 -3.71
CA ARG A 52 17.53 16.12 -2.34
C ARG A 52 18.72 16.97 -1.87
N PRO A 53 18.52 18.26 -1.54
CA PRO A 53 19.58 19.08 -0.96
C PRO A 53 19.91 18.56 0.46
N ARG A 54 21.21 18.46 0.78
CA ARG A 54 21.63 18.16 2.15
C ARG A 54 21.50 19.42 3.02
N ALA A 55 21.15 19.20 4.29
CA ALA A 55 21.10 20.28 5.26
C ALA A 55 22.51 20.87 5.46
N LEU A 56 22.58 22.19 5.53
CA LEU A 56 23.80 22.88 5.92
C LEU A 56 23.92 22.89 7.44
N THR A 57 25.14 22.89 7.95
CA THR A 57 25.40 22.98 9.39
C THR A 57 25.02 24.38 9.88
N PRO A 58 24.16 24.53 10.90
CA PRO A 58 23.81 25.83 11.43
C PRO A 58 25.05 26.54 11.99
N PRO A 59 25.20 27.85 11.78
CA PRO A 59 26.32 28.60 12.35
C PRO A 59 26.16 28.69 13.88
N THR A 60 27.11 28.09 14.61
CA THR A 60 27.12 28.10 16.08
C THR A 60 28.22 29.00 16.63
N ILE A 61 29.11 29.51 15.78
CA ILE A 61 30.25 30.35 16.17
C ILE A 61 29.84 31.82 15.95
N GLN A 62 30.01 32.61 17.00
CA GLN A 62 29.80 34.04 16.94
C GLN A 62 30.89 34.70 16.06
N LEU A 63 30.49 35.59 15.16
CA LEU A 63 31.44 36.37 14.37
C LEU A 63 32.26 37.29 15.30
N GLY A 64 33.56 37.09 15.33
CA GLY A 64 34.48 37.93 16.10
C GLY A 64 34.76 39.26 15.37
N ASN A 65 35.23 40.24 16.13
CA ASN A 65 35.61 41.58 15.60
C ASN A 65 36.93 41.53 14.80
N SER A 66 37.49 40.36 14.56
CA SER A 66 38.79 40.13 13.91
C SER A 66 38.74 40.18 12.38
N GLY A 67 37.56 40.31 11.78
CA GLY A 67 37.38 40.31 10.31
C GLY A 67 37.69 38.95 9.64
N ILE A 68 37.76 37.85 10.40
CA ILE A 68 37.96 36.52 9.85
C ILE A 68 36.61 35.90 9.54
N ASP A 69 36.41 35.58 8.28
CA ASP A 69 35.17 34.91 7.81
C ASP A 69 35.09 33.46 8.36
N PRO A 70 33.89 33.01 8.72
CA PRO A 70 33.70 31.59 9.08
C PRO A 70 33.95 30.69 7.87
N PRO A 71 34.34 29.43 8.09
CA PRO A 71 34.60 28.49 7.00
C PRO A 71 33.36 28.34 6.09
N ALA A 72 33.57 28.51 4.80
CA ALA A 72 32.50 28.36 3.81
C ALA A 72 32.04 26.90 3.74
N GLN A 73 30.73 26.70 3.69
CA GLN A 73 30.13 25.39 3.49
C GLN A 73 29.83 25.18 2.00
N ILE A 74 30.10 23.98 1.52
CA ILE A 74 29.82 23.59 0.13
C ILE A 74 28.45 22.90 0.11
N PRO A 75 27.42 23.45 -0.58
CA PRO A 75 26.14 22.79 -0.69
C PRO A 75 26.25 21.49 -1.49
N GLN A 76 25.70 20.40 -0.94
CA GLN A 76 25.68 19.07 -1.56
C GLN A 76 24.24 18.64 -1.83
N ARG A 77 24.07 17.72 -2.78
CA ARG A 77 22.77 17.14 -3.14
C ARG A 77 22.92 15.61 -3.22
N ASP A 78 21.93 14.91 -2.71
CA ASP A 78 21.76 13.47 -2.93
C ASP A 78 20.92 13.26 -4.19
N ILE A 79 21.31 12.28 -4.98
CA ILE A 79 20.62 11.90 -6.21
C ILE A 79 19.93 10.55 -5.94
N ILE A 80 18.64 10.49 -6.24
CA ILE A 80 17.81 9.30 -6.11
C ILE A 80 17.25 9.01 -7.50
N ASP A 81 17.64 7.90 -8.09
CA ASP A 81 17.22 7.47 -9.42
C ASP A 81 16.19 6.34 -9.30
N ALA A 82 15.04 6.50 -9.97
CA ALA A 82 14.00 5.50 -10.08
C ALA A 82 13.87 5.05 -11.54
N GLN A 83 13.99 3.75 -11.78
CA GLN A 83 13.85 3.18 -13.12
C GLN A 83 12.42 2.72 -13.37
N MET A 84 11.89 3.09 -14.54
CA MET A 84 10.56 2.65 -14.97
C MET A 84 10.57 1.17 -15.34
N ALA A 85 9.62 0.43 -14.80
CA ALA A 85 9.35 -0.95 -15.13
C ALA A 85 7.97 -1.08 -15.78
N PHE A 86 7.87 -1.94 -16.80
CA PHE A 86 6.64 -2.20 -17.53
C PHE A 86 6.03 -3.52 -17.05
N PHE A 87 4.75 -3.49 -16.73
CA PHE A 87 3.98 -4.64 -16.30
C PHE A 87 2.74 -4.80 -17.17
N GLY A 88 2.30 -6.02 -17.35
CA GLY A 88 1.10 -6.29 -18.12
C GLY A 88 0.63 -7.72 -17.98
N THR A 89 -0.66 -7.91 -18.14
CA THR A 89 -1.30 -9.22 -18.22
C THR A 89 -2.45 -9.18 -19.20
N GLY A 90 -2.89 -10.35 -19.65
CA GLY A 90 -3.99 -10.42 -20.60
C GLY A 90 -4.65 -11.79 -20.61
N CYS A 91 -5.86 -11.81 -21.17
CA CYS A 91 -6.66 -13.00 -21.40
C CYS A 91 -6.85 -13.22 -22.88
N ILE A 92 -6.86 -14.48 -23.31
CA ILE A 92 -7.22 -14.90 -24.67
C ILE A 92 -8.62 -15.50 -24.56
N ILE A 93 -9.54 -15.00 -25.39
CA ILE A 93 -10.95 -15.40 -25.39
C ILE A 93 -11.29 -15.93 -26.79
N ASN A 94 -11.83 -17.13 -26.86
CA ASN A 94 -12.25 -17.70 -28.14
C ASN A 94 -13.50 -16.98 -28.68
N GLU A 95 -13.55 -16.76 -30.00
CA GLU A 95 -14.68 -16.11 -30.69
C GLU A 95 -15.99 -16.82 -30.41
N GLN A 96 -16.00 -18.15 -30.35
CA GLN A 96 -17.22 -18.91 -30.07
C GLN A 96 -17.81 -18.55 -28.69
N VAL A 97 -16.95 -18.32 -27.68
CA VAL A 97 -17.40 -17.90 -26.35
C VAL A 97 -18.02 -16.51 -26.42
N ILE A 98 -17.42 -15.58 -27.17
CA ILE A 98 -17.94 -14.22 -27.33
C ILE A 98 -19.31 -14.23 -28.03
N LEU A 99 -19.52 -15.12 -29.01
CA LEU A 99 -20.75 -15.21 -29.75
C LEU A 99 -21.87 -15.95 -28.99
N GLN A 100 -21.52 -16.89 -28.11
CA GLN A 100 -22.50 -17.73 -27.40
C GLN A 100 -22.80 -17.23 -25.99
N ASP A 101 -21.98 -16.32 -25.46
CA ASP A 101 -22.13 -15.80 -24.10
C ASP A 101 -23.27 -14.78 -24.04
N GLN A 102 -24.22 -15.02 -23.12
CA GLN A 102 -25.36 -14.16 -22.88
C GLN A 102 -25.05 -12.98 -21.94
N GLU A 103 -23.97 -13.09 -21.17
CA GLU A 103 -23.62 -12.12 -20.11
C GLU A 103 -22.59 -11.08 -20.54
N GLY A 104 -22.00 -11.19 -21.72
CA GLY A 104 -21.01 -10.25 -22.22
C GLY A 104 -19.62 -10.45 -21.57
N VAL A 105 -18.96 -11.56 -21.86
CA VAL A 105 -17.66 -11.98 -21.32
C VAL A 105 -16.60 -10.88 -21.38
N LEU A 106 -16.60 -10.06 -22.41
CA LEU A 106 -15.62 -8.97 -22.56
C LEU A 106 -15.75 -7.91 -21.45
N ALA A 107 -16.97 -7.60 -21.01
CA ALA A 107 -17.20 -6.58 -19.99
C ALA A 107 -16.66 -7.02 -18.63
N TRP A 108 -17.06 -8.21 -18.16
CA TRP A 108 -16.61 -8.68 -16.85
C TRP A 108 -15.11 -9.04 -16.83
N VAL A 109 -14.53 -9.56 -17.93
CA VAL A 109 -13.09 -9.82 -18.02
C VAL A 109 -12.31 -8.50 -17.97
N SER A 110 -12.76 -7.45 -18.65
CA SER A 110 -12.10 -6.13 -18.58
C SER A 110 -12.10 -5.56 -17.16
N GLU A 111 -13.22 -5.68 -16.44
CA GLU A 111 -13.32 -5.26 -15.04
C GLU A 111 -12.35 -6.04 -14.14
N ARG A 112 -12.30 -7.37 -14.29
CA ARG A 112 -11.39 -8.22 -13.50
C ARG A 112 -9.92 -7.94 -13.81
N LEU A 113 -9.57 -7.71 -15.06
CA LEU A 113 -8.22 -7.30 -15.44
C LEU A 113 -7.85 -5.96 -14.82
N ALA A 114 -8.74 -4.99 -14.81
CA ALA A 114 -8.49 -3.69 -14.20
C ALA A 114 -8.24 -3.80 -12.68
N VAL A 115 -9.05 -4.62 -11.98
CA VAL A 115 -8.85 -4.88 -10.54
C VAL A 115 -7.53 -5.58 -10.29
N ALA A 116 -7.21 -6.64 -11.04
CA ALA A 116 -5.96 -7.38 -10.90
C ALA A 116 -4.72 -6.50 -11.14
N MET A 117 -4.79 -5.57 -12.10
CA MET A 117 -3.68 -4.65 -12.36
C MET A 117 -3.51 -3.61 -11.25
N ARG A 118 -4.61 -3.08 -10.71
CA ARG A 118 -4.54 -2.20 -9.55
C ARG A 118 -3.96 -2.88 -8.33
N GLN A 119 -4.35 -4.12 -8.09
CA GLN A 119 -3.80 -4.94 -7.03
C GLN A 119 -2.29 -5.18 -7.25
N ALA A 120 -1.87 -5.49 -8.49
CA ALA A 120 -0.46 -5.67 -8.81
C ALA A 120 0.36 -4.38 -8.56
N GLU A 121 -0.18 -3.21 -8.93
CA GLU A 121 0.44 -1.91 -8.66
C GLU A 121 0.67 -1.68 -7.16
N ASP A 122 -0.34 -1.97 -6.33
CA ASP A 122 -0.27 -1.82 -4.87
C ASP A 122 0.71 -2.84 -4.24
N LEU A 123 0.71 -4.10 -4.70
CA LEU A 123 1.60 -5.14 -4.21
C LEU A 123 3.08 -4.86 -4.52
N ILE A 124 3.40 -4.42 -5.73
CA ILE A 124 4.77 -4.07 -6.12
C ILE A 124 5.28 -2.90 -5.27
N LEU A 125 4.42 -1.91 -5.04
CA LEU A 125 4.76 -0.78 -4.18
C LEU A 125 4.96 -1.23 -2.73
N ARG A 126 4.08 -2.09 -2.19
CA ARG A 126 4.20 -2.70 -0.87
C ARG A 126 5.54 -3.39 -0.67
N ASP A 127 5.91 -4.26 -1.60
CA ASP A 127 7.14 -5.05 -1.49
C ASP A 127 8.39 -4.16 -1.54
N TYR A 128 8.35 -3.11 -2.36
CA TYR A 128 9.40 -2.11 -2.40
C TYR A 128 9.54 -1.34 -1.09
N ILE A 129 8.43 -0.88 -0.49
CA ILE A 129 8.41 -0.17 0.78
C ILE A 129 8.97 -1.05 1.90
N VAL A 130 8.50 -2.28 2.00
CA VAL A 130 8.89 -3.21 3.05
C VAL A 130 10.36 -3.57 2.96
N SER A 131 10.88 -3.80 1.75
CA SER A 131 12.29 -4.15 1.54
C SER A 131 13.27 -3.02 1.90
N ALA A 132 12.83 -1.78 1.82
CA ALA A 132 13.68 -0.62 2.00
C ALA A 132 13.57 0.05 3.37
N ALA A 133 12.52 -0.24 4.13
CA ALA A 133 12.29 0.34 5.45
C ALA A 133 13.21 -0.28 6.50
N SER A 134 13.78 0.56 7.38
CA SER A 134 14.54 0.07 8.54
C SER A 134 13.62 -0.59 9.55
N GLU A 135 14.06 -1.71 10.13
CA GLU A 135 13.27 -2.56 11.00
C GLU A 135 13.44 -2.18 12.49
N ILE A 136 12.34 -2.25 13.22
CA ILE A 136 12.28 -2.15 14.67
C ILE A 136 11.43 -3.32 15.16
N ASN A 137 11.97 -4.15 16.05
CA ASN A 137 11.23 -5.27 16.62
C ASN A 137 10.33 -4.78 17.76
N ALA A 138 9.08 -5.21 17.78
CA ALA A 138 8.21 -5.03 18.92
C ALA A 138 8.80 -5.78 20.14
N GLY A 139 8.95 -5.08 21.21
CA GLY A 139 9.58 -5.63 22.42
C GLY A 139 9.28 -4.78 23.64
N GLY A 140 8.08 -4.20 23.70
CA GLY A 140 7.69 -3.30 24.77
C GLY A 140 8.48 -1.98 24.76
N GLY A 141 8.90 -1.52 23.57
CA GLY A 141 9.67 -0.29 23.39
C GLY A 141 11.21 -0.44 23.51
N SER A 142 11.72 -1.67 23.61
CA SER A 142 13.16 -1.91 23.79
C SER A 142 13.89 -2.41 22.56
N ASN A 143 13.23 -2.55 21.42
CA ASN A 143 13.79 -3.10 20.18
C ASN A 143 14.56 -4.42 20.40
N GLY A 144 13.90 -5.43 20.95
CA GLY A 144 14.47 -6.73 21.26
C GLY A 144 14.91 -7.51 20.00
N PHE A 145 15.70 -8.58 20.21
CA PHE A 145 16.18 -9.44 19.11
C PHE A 145 15.06 -10.23 18.43
N ASN A 146 14.04 -10.64 19.19
CA ASN A 146 12.87 -11.36 18.68
C ASN A 146 11.65 -10.46 18.83
N PRO A 147 10.90 -10.20 17.76
CA PRO A 147 9.68 -9.44 17.85
C PRO A 147 8.65 -10.15 18.74
N THR A 148 8.01 -9.39 19.60
CA THR A 148 6.89 -9.82 20.44
C THR A 148 5.58 -9.24 19.94
N ASN A 149 4.51 -9.39 20.72
CA ASN A 149 3.23 -8.75 20.44
C ASN A 149 3.37 -7.23 20.49
N LEU A 150 2.50 -6.54 19.75
CA LEU A 150 2.43 -5.08 19.76
C LEU A 150 2.08 -4.55 21.14
N GLY A 151 2.88 -3.61 21.61
CA GLY A 151 2.64 -2.83 22.83
C GLY A 151 2.51 -1.33 22.53
N VAL A 152 1.84 -0.59 23.39
CA VAL A 152 1.71 0.88 23.26
C VAL A 152 3.08 1.57 23.25
N THR A 153 4.03 1.03 23.98
CA THR A 153 5.41 1.53 24.06
C THR A 153 6.16 1.41 22.72
N ASP A 154 5.82 0.39 21.91
CA ASP A 154 6.44 0.19 20.59
C ASP A 154 5.99 1.30 19.61
N PHE A 155 4.71 1.67 19.66
CA PHE A 155 4.20 2.82 18.89
C PHE A 155 4.88 4.12 19.32
N SER A 156 5.07 4.32 20.63
CA SER A 156 5.81 5.48 21.15
C SER A 156 7.25 5.51 20.65
N LEU A 157 7.92 4.36 20.64
CA LEU A 157 9.31 4.24 20.16
C LEU A 157 9.41 4.62 18.67
N VAL A 158 8.53 4.06 17.84
CA VAL A 158 8.51 4.37 16.39
C VAL A 158 8.19 5.84 16.16
N ALA A 159 7.17 6.39 16.84
CA ALA A 159 6.82 7.80 16.71
C ALA A 159 7.97 8.72 17.11
N THR A 160 8.63 8.44 18.24
CA THR A 160 9.79 9.21 18.71
C THR A 160 10.98 9.11 17.74
N THR A 161 11.22 7.91 17.17
CA THR A 161 12.27 7.72 16.17
C THR A 161 12.03 8.55 14.93
N LEU A 162 10.78 8.58 14.41
CA LEU A 162 10.41 9.39 13.27
C LEU A 162 10.47 10.89 13.59
N ASP A 163 10.02 11.32 14.76
CA ASP A 163 10.12 12.70 15.22
C ASP A 163 11.58 13.17 15.37
N THR A 164 12.44 12.31 15.89
CA THR A 164 13.90 12.59 16.01
C THR A 164 14.55 12.75 14.62
N ASN A 165 14.08 12.00 13.66
CA ASN A 165 14.53 12.11 12.26
C ASN A 165 13.88 13.28 11.50
N ASN A 166 13.07 14.12 12.16
CA ASN A 166 12.34 15.22 11.57
C ASN A 166 11.43 14.80 10.39
N ALA A 167 10.82 13.61 10.47
CA ALA A 167 9.91 13.15 9.45
C ALA A 167 8.64 14.00 9.43
N TYR A 168 8.16 14.35 8.23
CA TYR A 168 6.93 15.11 8.10
C TYR A 168 5.72 14.24 8.41
N LYS A 169 4.79 14.77 9.22
CA LYS A 169 3.50 14.13 9.52
C LYS A 169 2.49 14.49 8.43
N PHE A 170 1.55 13.60 8.18
CA PHE A 170 0.40 13.90 7.35
C PHE A 170 -0.52 14.86 8.12
N MET A 171 -0.88 15.94 7.49
CA MET A 171 -1.84 16.90 8.05
C MET A 171 -3.19 16.69 7.38
N SER A 172 -4.27 16.76 8.16
CA SER A 172 -5.61 16.71 7.58
C SER A 172 -5.87 17.98 6.77
N GLY A 173 -5.91 17.82 5.46
CA GLY A 173 -6.64 18.54 4.43
C GLY A 173 -6.74 20.07 4.40
N ILE A 174 -6.14 20.81 5.31
CA ILE A 174 -6.09 22.28 5.20
C ILE A 174 -4.64 22.68 4.98
N GLU A 175 -4.15 22.47 3.79
CA GLU A 175 -3.04 23.20 3.22
C GLU A 175 -3.52 24.59 2.76
N GLY A 176 -4.13 25.34 3.69
CA GLY A 176 -4.37 26.76 3.54
C GLY A 176 -3.21 27.51 4.15
N MET A 177 -3.04 28.77 3.78
CA MET A 177 -1.97 29.69 4.20
C MET A 177 -1.74 29.79 5.73
N ASP A 178 -2.57 29.19 6.56
CA ASP A 178 -2.41 29.13 8.00
C ASP A 178 -1.70 27.83 8.40
N ARG A 179 -0.48 27.98 8.92
CA ARG A 179 0.33 26.91 9.50
C ARG A 179 -0.32 26.21 10.70
N PHE A 180 -1.42 26.70 11.18
CA PHE A 180 -2.23 26.17 12.27
C PHE A 180 -3.54 25.63 11.70
N GLY A 181 -3.47 24.46 11.04
CA GLY A 181 -4.68 23.78 10.61
C GLY A 181 -5.57 23.44 11.82
N THR A 182 -6.75 23.99 11.88
CA THR A 182 -7.79 23.65 12.88
C THR A 182 -8.59 22.43 12.48
N GLY A 183 -8.01 21.51 11.71
CA GLY A 183 -8.67 20.26 11.37
C GLY A 183 -8.96 19.41 12.60
N PRO A 184 -10.06 18.66 12.62
CA PRO A 184 -10.47 17.86 13.79
C PRO A 184 -9.50 16.71 14.09
N VAL A 185 -8.56 16.41 13.20
CA VAL A 185 -7.60 15.32 13.37
C VAL A 185 -6.18 15.90 13.51
N ARG A 186 -5.47 15.46 14.54
CA ARG A 186 -4.06 15.81 14.74
C ARG A 186 -3.22 15.32 13.58
N SER A 187 -2.14 16.05 13.27
CA SER A 187 -1.10 15.56 12.36
C SER A 187 -0.55 14.23 12.86
N ALA A 188 -0.47 13.23 12.01
CA ALA A 188 -0.09 11.89 12.37
C ALA A 188 0.73 11.23 11.27
N TYR A 189 1.45 10.16 11.65
CA TYR A 189 2.04 9.19 10.74
C TYR A 189 0.98 8.16 10.34
N PHE A 190 1.17 7.50 9.21
CA PHE A 190 0.34 6.35 8.82
C PHE A 190 1.08 5.05 9.05
N MET A 191 0.38 4.08 9.61
CA MET A 191 0.83 2.70 9.72
C MET A 191 -0.04 1.82 8.82
N LEU A 192 0.61 1.05 7.96
CA LEU A 192 -0.01 0.03 7.14
C LEU A 192 0.20 -1.33 7.80
N SER A 193 -0.89 -1.99 8.16
CA SER A 193 -0.87 -3.23 8.95
C SER A 193 -1.82 -4.27 8.40
N SER A 194 -1.65 -5.53 8.83
CA SER A 194 -2.54 -6.63 8.46
C SER A 194 -3.87 -6.55 9.20
N THR A 195 -4.96 -6.93 8.52
CA THR A 195 -6.27 -7.12 9.12
C THR A 195 -6.28 -8.19 10.23
N GLU A 196 -5.31 -9.10 10.20
CA GLU A 196 -5.19 -10.16 11.21
C GLU A 196 -4.80 -9.64 12.60
N LEU A 197 -4.17 -8.44 12.67
CA LEU A 197 -3.76 -7.80 13.92
C LEU A 197 -4.86 -6.95 14.58
N GLN A 198 -6.06 -6.89 14.02
CA GLN A 198 -7.16 -6.09 14.58
C GLN A 198 -7.49 -6.47 16.03
N SER A 199 -7.46 -7.76 16.34
CA SER A 199 -7.67 -8.23 17.73
C SER A 199 -6.58 -7.75 18.70
N ASP A 200 -5.35 -7.60 18.21
CA ASP A 200 -4.23 -7.14 19.02
C ASP A 200 -4.33 -5.63 19.26
N PHE A 201 -4.81 -4.87 18.27
CA PHE A 201 -5.11 -3.44 18.45
C PHE A 201 -6.24 -3.21 19.46
N ASP A 202 -7.29 -4.06 19.43
CA ASP A 202 -8.37 -4.00 20.43
C ASP A 202 -7.86 -4.31 21.84
N ALA A 203 -6.89 -5.21 21.99
CA ALA A 203 -6.25 -5.49 23.26
C ALA A 203 -5.46 -4.30 23.84
N LEU A 204 -5.07 -3.32 23.02
CA LEU A 204 -4.44 -2.07 23.44
C LEU A 204 -5.46 -1.06 24.00
N THR A 205 -6.75 -1.38 24.01
CA THR A 205 -7.83 -0.52 24.53
C THR A 205 -7.57 -0.20 26.00
N GLY A 206 -7.67 1.07 26.37
CA GLY A 206 -7.33 1.57 27.71
C GLY A 206 -5.89 2.05 27.87
N SER A 207 -4.99 1.71 26.94
CA SER A 207 -3.57 2.11 26.97
C SER A 207 -3.20 3.17 25.95
N GLY A 208 -4.19 3.91 25.39
CA GLY A 208 -3.96 4.99 24.43
C GLY A 208 -4.41 4.66 22.99
N PHE A 209 -4.98 3.48 22.74
CA PHE A 209 -5.63 3.18 21.47
C PHE A 209 -6.98 3.88 21.38
N LEU A 210 -7.19 4.63 20.32
CA LEU A 210 -8.45 5.28 20.00
C LEU A 210 -9.04 4.60 18.76
N SER A 211 -10.12 3.85 18.96
CA SER A 211 -10.88 3.24 17.87
C SER A 211 -11.53 4.31 17.01
N GLN A 212 -11.73 4.02 15.74
CA GLN A 212 -12.43 4.87 14.76
C GLN A 212 -13.79 5.35 15.26
N TRP A 213 -14.51 4.52 16.01
CA TRP A 213 -15.84 4.84 16.58
C TRP A 213 -15.81 5.94 17.65
N ASN A 214 -14.66 6.16 18.27
CA ASN A 214 -14.46 7.15 19.33
C ASN A 214 -13.90 8.48 18.80
N TYR A 215 -13.81 8.65 17.49
CA TYR A 215 -13.38 9.92 16.92
C TYR A 215 -14.46 11.00 17.12
N PRO A 216 -14.06 12.25 17.37
CA PRO A 216 -15.00 13.36 17.61
C PRO A 216 -15.99 13.58 16.47
N THR A 217 -15.60 13.22 15.25
CA THR A 217 -16.44 13.32 14.06
C THR A 217 -16.14 12.13 13.15
N ASN A 218 -17.16 11.35 12.80
CA ASN A 218 -17.00 10.19 11.89
C ASN A 218 -16.45 10.57 10.52
N ALA A 219 -16.63 11.82 10.08
CA ALA A 219 -16.09 12.35 8.83
C ALA A 219 -14.54 12.48 8.82
N SER A 220 -13.88 12.37 9.98
CA SER A 220 -12.42 12.47 10.08
C SER A 220 -11.69 11.13 9.91
N ALA A 221 -12.43 10.03 9.85
CA ALA A 221 -11.84 8.71 9.59
C ALA A 221 -11.59 8.49 8.10
N LEU A 222 -10.45 7.89 7.79
CA LEU A 222 -10.10 7.51 6.43
C LEU A 222 -10.74 6.15 6.08
N PRO A 223 -11.00 5.88 4.79
CA PRO A 223 -11.33 4.54 4.35
C PRO A 223 -10.26 3.55 4.82
N SER A 224 -10.65 2.39 5.33
CA SER A 224 -9.75 1.34 5.87
C SER A 224 -8.99 1.70 7.16
N GLU A 225 -9.25 2.85 7.77
CA GLU A 225 -8.67 3.19 9.06
C GLU A 225 -9.35 2.38 10.17
N TYR A 226 -8.54 1.76 11.01
CA TYR A 226 -9.02 0.98 12.15
C TYR A 226 -9.02 1.78 13.44
N GLY A 227 -8.03 2.64 13.61
CA GLY A 227 -7.89 3.48 14.79
C GLY A 227 -6.57 4.24 14.82
N SER A 228 -6.25 4.81 15.94
CA SER A 228 -4.99 5.53 16.15
C SER A 228 -4.38 5.26 17.52
N VAL A 229 -3.06 5.22 17.57
CA VAL A 229 -2.27 5.14 18.80
C VAL A 229 -1.25 6.26 18.79
N TYR A 230 -1.19 7.09 19.83
CA TYR A 230 -0.36 8.29 19.85
C TYR A 230 -0.59 9.17 18.60
N ASN A 231 0.47 9.39 17.84
CA ASN A 231 0.47 10.17 16.58
C ASN A 231 0.52 9.25 15.35
N ILE A 232 0.10 8.00 15.45
CA ILE A 232 0.09 7.01 14.37
C ILE A 232 -1.35 6.59 14.10
N ARG A 233 -1.80 6.74 12.85
CA ARG A 233 -3.10 6.25 12.35
C ARG A 233 -2.90 4.92 11.67
N ILE A 234 -3.72 3.93 12.00
CA ILE A 234 -3.58 2.55 11.57
C ILE A 234 -4.56 2.29 10.42
N LEU A 235 -4.01 1.98 9.26
CA LEU A 235 -4.75 1.51 8.10
C LEU A 235 -4.56 0.00 7.98
N THR A 236 -5.64 -0.76 7.89
CA THR A 236 -5.58 -2.21 7.77
C THR A 236 -5.82 -2.66 6.34
N SER A 237 -5.03 -3.64 5.88
CA SER A 237 -5.16 -4.26 4.56
C SER A 237 -5.03 -5.77 4.69
N SER A 238 -5.80 -6.51 3.89
CA SER A 238 -5.64 -7.97 3.75
C SER A 238 -4.38 -8.36 2.97
N GLU A 239 -3.81 -7.42 2.22
CA GLU A 239 -2.60 -7.62 1.40
C GLU A 239 -1.32 -7.22 2.14
N ALA A 240 -1.41 -6.86 3.43
CA ALA A 240 -0.22 -6.52 4.21
C ALA A 240 0.74 -7.72 4.32
N PRO A 241 2.07 -7.50 4.26
CA PRO A 241 3.03 -8.59 4.23
C PRO A 241 3.09 -9.31 5.57
N VAL A 242 2.99 -10.64 5.50
CA VAL A 242 3.10 -11.56 6.64
C VAL A 242 4.04 -12.70 6.25
N ALA A 243 5.10 -12.88 7.01
CA ALA A 243 5.97 -14.05 6.87
C ALA A 243 5.49 -15.15 7.79
N ARG A 244 4.96 -16.20 7.21
CA ARG A 244 4.37 -17.33 7.96
C ARG A 244 5.44 -18.24 8.54
N GLY A 245 5.30 -18.58 9.82
CA GLY A 245 6.13 -19.59 10.48
C GLY A 245 7.62 -19.26 10.56
N VAL A 246 7.99 -17.99 10.71
CA VAL A 246 9.41 -17.54 10.66
C VAL A 246 9.98 -17.28 12.05
N VAL A 247 9.16 -16.87 13.01
CA VAL A 247 9.63 -16.47 14.34
C VAL A 247 9.33 -17.57 15.35
N THR A 248 10.37 -17.95 16.12
CA THR A 248 10.18 -18.82 17.29
C THR A 248 10.06 -17.94 18.53
N ASN A 249 8.91 -17.99 19.19
CA ASN A 249 8.71 -17.25 20.43
C ASN A 249 9.47 -17.89 21.62
N SER A 250 9.47 -17.23 22.78
CA SER A 250 10.14 -17.70 23.98
C SER A 250 9.64 -19.05 24.53
N SER A 251 8.45 -19.50 24.13
CA SER A 251 7.86 -20.79 24.47
C SER A 251 8.21 -21.91 23.48
N GLY A 252 9.01 -21.62 22.43
CA GLY A 252 9.40 -22.59 21.41
C GLY A 252 8.35 -22.79 20.31
N SER A 253 7.24 -22.08 20.33
CA SER A 253 6.23 -22.13 19.29
C SER A 253 6.63 -21.26 18.11
N VAL A 254 6.41 -21.79 16.90
CA VAL A 254 6.64 -21.04 15.66
C VAL A 254 5.43 -20.13 15.42
N THR A 255 5.70 -18.86 15.18
CA THR A 255 4.67 -17.82 14.98
C THR A 255 4.93 -17.05 13.71
N ASP A 256 3.90 -16.36 13.23
CA ASP A 256 3.95 -15.50 12.06
C ASP A 256 4.56 -14.14 12.39
N LEU A 257 5.31 -13.60 11.45
CA LEU A 257 5.91 -12.28 11.54
C LEU A 257 5.10 -11.29 10.69
N TYR A 258 4.62 -10.24 11.32
CA TYR A 258 3.86 -9.16 10.69
C TYR A 258 4.74 -7.93 10.48
N TYR A 259 4.72 -7.40 9.27
CA TYR A 259 5.41 -6.16 8.91
C TYR A 259 4.42 -5.00 8.99
N ASN A 260 4.55 -4.19 10.02
CA ASN A 260 3.73 -3.00 10.20
C ASN A 260 4.55 -1.79 9.77
N THR A 261 4.31 -1.32 8.55
CA THR A 261 5.09 -0.22 7.99
C THR A 261 4.53 1.12 8.43
N VAL A 262 5.34 1.89 9.14
CA VAL A 262 5.02 3.26 9.56
C VAL A 262 5.77 4.25 8.69
N LEU A 263 5.05 5.20 8.12
CA LEU A 263 5.63 6.17 7.19
C LEU A 263 5.13 7.60 7.43
N GLY A 264 6.00 8.55 7.15
CA GLY A 264 5.71 9.97 7.12
C GLY A 264 5.34 10.45 5.72
N LYS A 265 4.87 11.69 5.64
CA LYS A 265 4.59 12.37 4.37
C LYS A 265 5.89 12.56 3.58
N GLN A 266 5.83 12.45 2.27
CA GLN A 266 6.97 12.59 1.34
C GLN A 266 8.08 11.55 1.55
N ALA A 267 7.78 10.43 2.21
CA ALA A 267 8.74 9.37 2.40
C ALA A 267 8.97 8.55 1.13
N ILE A 268 7.89 8.35 0.35
CA ILE A 268 7.87 7.51 -0.84
C ILE A 268 7.13 8.22 -1.94
N THR A 269 7.69 8.16 -3.14
CA THR A 269 7.05 8.65 -4.35
C THR A 269 6.76 7.51 -5.31
N HIS A 270 5.51 7.40 -5.69
CA HIS A 270 5.05 6.53 -6.76
C HIS A 270 5.02 7.32 -8.08
N ILE A 271 5.66 6.77 -9.12
CA ILE A 271 5.86 7.45 -10.39
C ILE A 271 5.14 6.67 -11.47
N ASN A 272 4.21 7.33 -12.14
CA ASN A 272 3.51 6.81 -13.31
C ASN A 272 4.02 7.51 -14.57
N GLN A 273 3.99 6.81 -15.69
CA GLN A 273 4.32 7.40 -16.99
C GLN A 273 3.04 7.85 -17.70
N ASP A 274 3.00 9.09 -18.17
CA ASP A 274 1.89 9.60 -18.99
C ASP A 274 1.71 8.75 -20.26
N GLY A 275 0.46 8.39 -20.53
CA GLY A 275 0.12 7.51 -21.65
C GLY A 275 0.25 6.01 -21.38
N TYR A 276 0.78 5.60 -20.19
CA TYR A 276 0.91 4.20 -19.78
C TYR A 276 0.34 3.92 -18.38
N SER A 277 -0.56 4.74 -17.91
CA SER A 277 -1.30 4.50 -16.66
C SER A 277 -2.52 3.60 -16.93
N MET A 278 -2.34 2.28 -16.93
CA MET A 278 -3.41 1.28 -17.16
C MET A 278 -4.10 1.39 -18.53
N ASN A 279 -3.40 1.09 -19.59
CA ASN A 279 -3.97 1.02 -20.93
C ASN A 279 -4.60 -0.35 -21.17
N LEU A 280 -5.93 -0.36 -21.40
CA LEU A 280 -6.67 -1.53 -21.88
C LEU A 280 -6.46 -1.66 -23.39
N ILE A 281 -6.02 -2.83 -23.82
CA ILE A 281 -5.76 -3.16 -25.22
C ILE A 281 -6.69 -4.30 -25.60
N TYR A 282 -7.61 -4.04 -26.51
CA TYR A 282 -8.42 -5.07 -27.14
C TYR A 282 -7.92 -5.34 -28.55
N ARG A 283 -7.74 -6.61 -28.90
CA ARG A 283 -7.48 -7.06 -30.28
C ARG A 283 -8.55 -8.03 -30.68
N ASP A 284 -9.18 -7.68 -31.80
CA ASP A 284 -10.20 -8.47 -32.47
C ASP A 284 -9.64 -9.84 -32.91
N PRO A 285 -10.44 -10.91 -32.97
CA PRO A 285 -10.06 -12.22 -33.47
C PRO A 285 -9.37 -12.20 -34.83
N TYR A 286 -9.72 -11.27 -35.71
CA TYR A 286 -9.14 -11.09 -37.04
C TYR A 286 -7.60 -11.02 -37.03
N TYR A 287 -6.98 -10.61 -35.94
CA TYR A 287 -5.52 -10.48 -35.82
C TYR A 287 -4.82 -11.71 -35.23
N SER A 288 -5.55 -12.81 -34.95
CA SER A 288 -5.02 -13.97 -34.27
C SER A 288 -5.02 -15.22 -35.14
N GLY A 289 -3.87 -15.54 -35.76
CA GLY A 289 -3.68 -16.80 -36.48
C GLY A 289 -4.49 -16.94 -37.79
N MET A 290 -4.40 -18.14 -38.40
CA MET A 290 -4.94 -18.39 -39.74
C MET A 290 -6.49 -18.44 -39.80
N LEU A 291 -7.13 -18.81 -38.68
CA LEU A 291 -8.58 -18.95 -38.58
C LEU A 291 -9.26 -17.84 -37.79
N ALA A 292 -8.51 -16.85 -37.35
CA ALA A 292 -9.04 -15.68 -36.63
C ALA A 292 -9.99 -16.01 -35.46
N GLN A 293 -9.68 -17.04 -34.67
CA GLN A 293 -10.59 -17.60 -33.65
C GLN A 293 -10.46 -16.98 -32.26
N ASN A 294 -9.40 -16.21 -31.99
CA ASN A 294 -9.08 -15.76 -30.63
C ASN A 294 -9.01 -14.23 -30.55
N ALA A 295 -9.84 -13.64 -29.72
CA ALA A 295 -9.69 -12.25 -29.27
C ALA A 295 -8.71 -12.18 -28.10
N THR A 296 -7.97 -11.09 -27.98
CA THR A 296 -7.10 -10.84 -26.85
C THR A 296 -7.48 -9.56 -26.14
N LEU A 297 -7.64 -9.64 -24.82
CA LEU A 297 -7.85 -8.50 -23.95
C LEU A 297 -6.68 -8.41 -22.99
N ALA A 298 -5.94 -7.32 -23.02
CA ALA A 298 -4.75 -7.13 -22.21
C ALA A 298 -4.73 -5.74 -21.57
N VAL A 299 -4.09 -5.66 -20.40
CA VAL A 299 -3.84 -4.39 -19.71
C VAL A 299 -2.34 -4.29 -19.45
N LYS A 300 -1.78 -3.10 -19.66
CA LYS A 300 -0.39 -2.79 -19.34
C LYS A 300 -0.28 -1.45 -18.63
N PHE A 301 0.72 -1.33 -17.76
CA PHE A 301 1.08 -0.08 -17.12
C PHE A 301 2.59 0.02 -16.93
N ALA A 302 3.08 1.23 -16.71
CA ALA A 302 4.47 1.50 -16.39
C ALA A 302 4.52 2.24 -15.06
N GLN A 303 5.36 1.76 -14.13
CA GLN A 303 5.56 2.41 -12.84
C GLN A 303 7.01 2.37 -12.40
N ALA A 304 7.38 3.32 -11.57
CA ALA A 304 8.61 3.33 -10.80
C ALA A 304 8.33 3.76 -9.36
N GLN A 305 9.20 3.37 -8.45
CA GLN A 305 9.13 3.74 -7.05
C GLN A 305 10.44 4.40 -6.64
N ALA A 306 10.36 5.43 -5.82
CA ALA A 306 11.50 6.08 -5.22
C ALA A 306 11.26 6.31 -3.73
N ILE A 307 12.24 5.94 -2.90
CA ILE A 307 12.29 6.39 -1.51
C ILE A 307 12.95 7.75 -1.49
N THR A 308 12.14 8.77 -1.29
CA THR A 308 12.62 10.15 -1.23
C THR A 308 13.22 10.49 0.12
N GLN A 309 12.76 9.84 1.20
CA GLN A 309 13.27 10.05 2.54
C GLN A 309 13.25 8.74 3.34
N ASP A 310 14.37 8.03 3.34
CA ASP A 310 14.58 6.74 4.02
C ASP A 310 14.45 6.82 5.55
N THR A 311 14.77 7.97 6.13
CA THR A 311 14.66 8.21 7.58
C THR A 311 13.22 8.35 8.06
N ALA A 312 12.28 8.58 7.15
CA ALA A 312 10.84 8.76 7.44
C ALA A 312 10.02 7.46 7.33
N ILE A 313 10.67 6.32 7.18
CA ILE A 313 10.02 5.01 7.07
C ILE A 313 10.60 4.06 8.11
N ARG A 314 9.72 3.29 8.78
CA ARG A 314 10.11 2.23 9.71
C ARG A 314 9.17 1.05 9.59
N ASN A 315 9.72 -0.17 9.60
CA ASN A 315 8.95 -1.40 9.75
C ASN A 315 8.94 -1.81 11.22
N LEU A 316 7.78 -1.79 11.84
CA LEU A 316 7.58 -2.36 13.17
C LEU A 316 7.22 -3.83 13.02
N LEU A 317 8.16 -4.70 13.32
CA LEU A 317 8.00 -6.15 13.26
C LEU A 317 7.32 -6.64 14.53
N SER A 318 6.24 -7.43 14.38
CA SER A 318 5.50 -7.96 15.51
C SER A 318 5.04 -9.39 15.26
N THR A 319 4.78 -10.10 16.34
CA THR A 319 4.01 -11.33 16.33
C THR A 319 2.60 -11.06 16.81
N ARG A 320 1.69 -12.01 16.61
CA ARG A 320 0.31 -11.91 17.08
C ARG A 320 0.17 -12.46 18.49
N LEU A 321 -0.72 -11.86 19.30
CA LEU A 321 -1.00 -12.27 20.69
C LEU A 321 -1.58 -13.70 20.74
N ASN A 322 -2.50 -14.02 19.83
CA ASN A 322 -3.10 -15.33 19.71
C ASN A 322 -2.73 -15.90 18.33
N SER A 323 -1.81 -16.88 18.27
CA SER A 323 -1.55 -17.59 17.02
C SER A 323 -2.85 -18.19 16.51
N LEU A 324 -3.24 -17.85 15.28
CA LEU A 324 -4.22 -18.64 14.56
C LEU A 324 -3.56 -20.01 14.36
N GLY A 325 -3.96 -21.00 15.13
CA GLY A 325 -3.49 -22.38 14.91
C GLY A 325 -4.01 -22.81 13.54
N VAL A 326 -3.19 -22.65 12.50
CA VAL A 326 -3.39 -23.22 11.17
C VAL A 326 -2.33 -24.28 11.00
#